data_3a736ea97e47076a814675d400b95e82
#
_entry.id   3a736ea97e47076a814675d400b95e82
#
_cell.length_a   1.000
_cell.length_b   1.000
_cell.length_c   1.000
_cell.angle_alpha   90.00
_cell.angle_beta   90.00
_cell.angle_gamma   90.00
#
_symmetry.space_group_name_H-M   'P 1'
#
loop_
_entity.id
_entity.type
_entity.pdbx_description
1 polymer ?
#
loop_
_entity_poly.entity_id
_entity_poly.type
_entity_poly.pdbx_seq_one_letter_code
_entity_poly.pdbx_strand_id
1 'polypeptide(L)'
;TGGLTRDIVAKAGAKMAEKNGERLYEGGKITEAGIWKKVPMSVYHSDCCPGPSISSSGLRQLTPPHGAPLKYWDTSYLNPNRAPEEVQEYFSIGRAVHTLLLSEEGFRDEFVIRPTEFNDWRSNAAKAWRDTQIAAGKTVLVPDDLMNIQGMAERVASDPTFAELLQGRIERSVIWQDEKTGVWLKSRPDSIPADGFISDLKTTTDASDIGCQRSTISYGYHMQLALACMGLEALTKRRVTDHVLLFIETKRPWAYNIKPIDPQMIYLGMRQLRAAIDVFADCFKSGNWPTYYGSGITLSSPDWFDKQIEREPSIPQEAA
;
A
#
# COMPACT_ATOMS: atom_id res chain seq x y z
N THR A 1 -1.56 -21.03 17.32
CA THR A 1 -1.52 -20.26 16.05
C THR A 1 -2.37 -20.91 14.95
N GLY A 2 -2.44 -22.24 14.86
CA GLY A 2 -3.21 -22.94 13.82
C GLY A 2 -4.74 -22.86 13.93
N GLY A 3 -5.29 -22.55 15.10
CA GLY A 3 -6.74 -22.42 15.31
C GLY A 3 -7.31 -21.11 14.79
N LEU A 4 -6.62 -19.99 15.03
CA LEU A 4 -7.07 -18.67 14.60
C LEU A 4 -7.15 -18.54 13.07
N THR A 5 -6.19 -19.14 12.37
CA THR A 5 -6.14 -19.11 10.89
C THR A 5 -7.28 -19.93 10.27
N ARG A 6 -7.63 -21.09 10.87
CA ARG A 6 -8.77 -21.92 10.41
C ARG A 6 -10.11 -21.22 10.62
N ASP A 7 -10.28 -20.53 11.75
CA ASP A 7 -11.51 -19.79 12.04
C ASP A 7 -11.68 -18.57 11.11
N ILE A 8 -10.58 -17.94 10.71
CA ILE A 8 -10.57 -16.83 9.73
C ILE A 8 -11.00 -17.35 8.35
N VAL A 9 -10.43 -18.48 7.90
CA VAL A 9 -10.78 -19.11 6.61
C VAL A 9 -12.21 -19.60 6.58
N ALA A 10 -12.70 -20.22 7.68
CA ALA A 10 -14.09 -20.66 7.78
C ALA A 10 -15.09 -19.49 7.67
N LYS A 11 -14.73 -18.30 8.19
CA LYS A 11 -15.54 -17.09 8.03
C LYS A 11 -15.50 -16.53 6.60
N ALA A 12 -14.37 -16.61 5.92
CA ALA A 12 -14.23 -16.16 4.54
C ALA A 12 -15.05 -17.04 3.56
N GLY A 13 -15.03 -18.37 3.74
CA GLY A 13 -15.78 -19.32 2.91
C GLY A 13 -17.31 -19.32 3.14
N ALA A 14 -17.80 -18.78 4.25
CA ALA A 14 -19.20 -18.91 4.64
C ALA A 14 -20.19 -17.94 3.98
N LYS A 15 -19.74 -16.88 3.29
CA LYS A 15 -20.63 -15.90 2.62
C LYS A 15 -19.97 -15.30 1.40
N MET A 16 -20.26 -15.81 0.22
CA MET A 16 -20.13 -15.01 -1.00
C MET A 16 -21.07 -13.81 -0.86
N ALA A 17 -20.48 -12.62 -0.73
CA ALA A 17 -21.21 -11.38 -0.55
C ALA A 17 -22.21 -11.17 -1.68
N GLU A 18 -23.46 -10.91 -1.33
CA GLU A 18 -24.45 -10.42 -2.28
C GLU A 18 -23.91 -9.20 -3.05
N LYS A 19 -24.14 -9.17 -4.35
CA LYS A 19 -23.70 -8.13 -5.31
C LYS A 19 -24.29 -6.74 -5.07
N ASN A 20 -24.74 -6.43 -3.88
CA ASN A 20 -25.50 -5.22 -3.56
C ASN A 20 -24.59 -4.01 -3.36
N GLY A 21 -24.69 -3.04 -4.26
CA GLY A 21 -24.18 -1.68 -4.11
C GLY A 21 -22.85 -1.34 -4.79
N GLU A 22 -22.25 -2.25 -5.58
CA GLU A 22 -21.03 -1.92 -6.35
C GLU A 22 -21.36 -1.21 -7.66
N ARG A 23 -20.57 -0.19 -7.99
CA ARG A 23 -20.73 0.63 -9.20
C ARG A 23 -19.63 0.30 -10.20
N LEU A 24 -19.95 0.32 -11.49
CA LEU A 24 -18.95 0.25 -12.56
C LEU A 24 -18.46 1.65 -12.88
N TYR A 25 -17.15 1.83 -12.98
CA TYR A 25 -16.58 3.09 -13.46
C TYR A 25 -16.65 3.12 -14.99
N GLU A 26 -17.31 4.12 -15.54
CA GLU A 26 -17.54 4.31 -16.97
C GLU A 26 -16.83 5.56 -17.53
N GLY A 27 -15.99 6.20 -16.70
CA GLY A 27 -15.26 7.41 -17.06
C GLY A 27 -15.72 8.66 -16.31
N GLY A 28 -14.94 9.73 -16.45
CA GLY A 28 -15.24 11.02 -15.81
C GLY A 28 -14.93 11.08 -14.32
N LYS A 29 -15.45 12.11 -13.64
CA LYS A 29 -15.28 12.26 -12.18
C LYS A 29 -16.23 11.36 -11.41
N ILE A 30 -15.75 10.84 -10.30
CA ILE A 30 -16.52 10.04 -9.35
C ILE A 30 -17.22 11.02 -8.39
N THR A 31 -18.48 11.32 -8.69
CA THR A 31 -19.28 12.34 -7.97
C THR A 31 -20.06 11.79 -6.79
N GLU A 32 -20.13 10.47 -6.66
CA GLU A 32 -20.91 9.81 -5.61
C GLU A 32 -20.04 8.86 -4.80
N ALA A 33 -20.29 8.84 -3.49
CA ALA A 33 -19.67 7.87 -2.60
C ALA A 33 -20.10 6.44 -2.96
N GLY A 34 -19.16 5.47 -2.95
CA GLY A 34 -19.48 4.11 -3.33
C GLY A 34 -18.27 3.18 -3.41
N ILE A 35 -18.57 1.91 -3.65
CA ILE A 35 -17.59 0.87 -3.94
C ILE A 35 -17.56 0.68 -5.46
N TRP A 36 -16.44 0.99 -6.08
CA TRP A 36 -16.30 1.09 -7.51
C TRP A 36 -15.44 -0.02 -8.09
N LYS A 37 -15.86 -0.57 -9.23
CA LYS A 37 -15.12 -1.54 -10.06
C LYS A 37 -14.42 -0.83 -11.19
N LYS A 38 -13.28 -1.38 -11.62
CA LYS A 38 -12.55 -0.97 -12.82
C LYS A 38 -12.17 0.51 -12.88
N VAL A 39 -11.90 1.13 -11.74
CA VAL A 39 -11.29 2.47 -11.73
C VAL A 39 -9.81 2.31 -12.11
N PRO A 40 -9.33 2.86 -13.23
CA PRO A 40 -7.91 2.78 -13.58
C PRO A 40 -7.03 3.40 -12.50
N MET A 41 -5.83 2.87 -12.28
CA MET A 41 -4.90 3.42 -11.27
C MET A 41 -4.51 4.86 -11.58
N SER A 42 -4.34 5.21 -12.85
CA SER A 42 -4.09 6.59 -13.29
C SER A 42 -5.21 7.55 -12.90
N VAL A 43 -6.46 7.11 -12.97
CA VAL A 43 -7.63 7.87 -12.51
C VAL A 43 -7.67 7.92 -10.97
N TYR A 44 -7.48 6.77 -10.32
CA TYR A 44 -7.49 6.69 -8.85
C TYR A 44 -6.45 7.64 -8.21
N HIS A 45 -5.28 7.82 -8.82
CA HIS A 45 -4.23 8.71 -8.32
C HIS A 45 -4.33 10.16 -8.82
N SER A 46 -5.31 10.46 -9.67
CA SER A 46 -5.53 11.81 -10.21
C SER A 46 -6.64 12.57 -9.49
N ASP A 47 -7.05 13.70 -10.06
CA ASP A 47 -8.21 14.52 -9.69
C ASP A 47 -9.52 13.82 -10.09
N CYS A 48 -9.82 12.68 -9.47
CA CYS A 48 -10.96 11.85 -9.83
C CYS A 48 -12.27 12.20 -9.10
N CYS A 49 -12.26 13.10 -8.12
CA CYS A 49 -13.44 13.49 -7.33
C CYS A 49 -13.81 14.97 -7.57
N PRO A 50 -15.02 15.42 -7.19
CA PRO A 50 -15.42 16.82 -7.34
C PRO A 50 -14.63 17.81 -6.47
N GLY A 51 -13.96 17.31 -5.43
CA GLY A 51 -13.13 18.08 -4.50
C GLY A 51 -11.82 17.39 -4.19
N PRO A 52 -11.00 17.95 -3.28
CA PRO A 52 -9.71 17.38 -2.93
C PRO A 52 -9.87 15.95 -2.42
N SER A 53 -9.04 15.06 -2.94
CA SER A 53 -9.12 13.63 -2.57
C SER A 53 -7.75 13.09 -2.18
N ILE A 54 -7.73 12.17 -1.21
CA ILE A 54 -6.49 11.61 -0.69
C ILE A 54 -6.66 10.13 -0.32
N SER A 55 -5.59 9.36 -0.48
CA SER A 55 -5.51 7.93 -0.10
C SER A 55 -4.59 7.73 1.09
N SER A 56 -4.50 6.49 1.58
CA SER A 56 -3.66 6.12 2.74
C SER A 56 -2.19 6.51 2.57
N SER A 57 -1.62 6.37 1.36
CA SER A 57 -0.22 6.73 1.08
C SER A 57 0.04 8.23 1.26
N GLY A 58 -0.89 9.08 0.83
CA GLY A 58 -0.81 10.52 1.05
C GLY A 58 -1.03 10.89 2.53
N LEU A 59 -2.06 10.32 3.16
CA LEU A 59 -2.37 10.58 4.59
C LEU A 59 -1.20 10.19 5.50
N ARG A 60 -0.49 9.11 5.18
CA ARG A 60 0.70 8.71 5.94
C ARG A 60 1.79 9.78 5.93
N GLN A 61 1.98 10.50 4.82
CA GLN A 61 2.95 11.58 4.74
C GLN A 61 2.56 12.81 5.59
N LEU A 62 1.28 12.91 5.96
CA LEU A 62 0.73 13.99 6.76
C LEU A 62 0.55 13.62 8.24
N THR A 63 0.92 12.39 8.64
CA THR A 63 0.63 11.88 9.98
C THR A 63 1.61 12.46 11.01
N PRO A 64 1.12 13.25 12.00
CA PRO A 64 1.97 13.71 13.11
C PRO A 64 2.52 12.53 13.94
N PRO A 65 3.68 12.68 14.58
CA PRO A 65 4.57 13.84 14.57
C PRO A 65 5.58 13.84 13.42
N HIS A 66 5.65 12.76 12.62
CA HIS A 66 6.73 12.54 11.64
C HIS A 66 6.34 12.97 10.22
N GLY A 67 5.12 13.39 10.02
CA GLY A 67 4.63 13.85 8.72
C GLY A 67 5.32 15.13 8.25
N ALA A 68 5.37 15.31 6.93
CA ALA A 68 5.88 16.51 6.29
C ALA A 68 4.91 16.93 5.18
N PRO A 69 3.92 17.77 5.47
CA PRO A 69 2.93 18.23 4.49
C PRO A 69 3.54 18.76 3.19
N LEU A 70 4.68 19.44 3.26
CA LEU A 70 5.40 19.92 2.08
C LEU A 70 5.83 18.77 1.15
N LYS A 71 6.25 17.62 1.68
CA LYS A 71 6.63 16.45 0.86
C LYS A 71 5.44 15.86 0.13
N TYR A 72 4.28 15.80 0.79
CA TYR A 72 3.05 15.40 0.12
C TYR A 72 2.68 16.37 -1.00
N TRP A 73 2.74 17.68 -0.72
CA TRP A 73 2.40 18.72 -1.69
C TRP A 73 3.28 18.66 -2.94
N ASP A 74 4.57 18.47 -2.77
CA ASP A 74 5.57 18.47 -3.85
C ASP A 74 5.23 17.46 -4.97
N THR A 75 4.67 16.31 -4.62
CA THR A 75 4.29 15.25 -5.57
C THR A 75 2.78 15.14 -5.80
N SER A 76 1.97 15.92 -5.08
CA SER A 76 0.51 15.84 -5.15
C SER A 76 -0.03 16.30 -6.51
N TYR A 77 -1.06 15.61 -7.01
CA TYR A 77 -1.80 16.06 -8.19
C TYR A 77 -2.45 17.43 -8.01
N LEU A 78 -2.63 17.88 -6.77
CA LEU A 78 -3.15 19.22 -6.44
C LEU A 78 -2.12 20.34 -6.67
N ASN A 79 -0.84 19.99 -6.75
CA ASN A 79 0.23 20.95 -7.00
C ASN A 79 0.42 21.12 -8.52
N PRO A 80 0.15 22.31 -9.09
CA PRO A 80 0.34 22.56 -10.52
C PRO A 80 1.81 22.48 -10.95
N ASN A 81 2.74 22.63 -10.00
CA ASN A 81 4.19 22.57 -10.22
C ASN A 81 4.82 21.31 -9.63
N ARG A 82 4.04 20.23 -9.50
CA ARG A 82 4.52 18.97 -8.89
C ARG A 82 5.76 18.43 -9.56
N ALA A 83 6.66 17.87 -8.76
CA ALA A 83 7.79 17.12 -9.27
C ALA A 83 7.34 15.92 -10.12
N PRO A 84 8.06 15.56 -11.19
CA PRO A 84 7.81 14.33 -11.92
C PRO A 84 7.88 13.12 -11.00
N GLU A 85 6.99 12.15 -11.20
CA GLU A 85 7.03 10.91 -10.43
C GLU A 85 8.24 10.06 -10.85
N GLU A 86 9.14 9.78 -9.91
CA GLU A 86 10.25 8.86 -10.14
C GLU A 86 9.74 7.41 -10.04
N VAL A 87 9.77 6.70 -11.16
CA VAL A 87 9.43 5.27 -11.20
C VAL A 87 10.61 4.47 -10.66
N GLN A 88 10.46 3.92 -9.45
CA GLN A 88 11.48 3.05 -8.86
C GLN A 88 11.29 1.59 -9.34
N GLU A 89 12.37 0.98 -9.85
CA GLU A 89 12.32 -0.38 -10.42
C GLU A 89 11.79 -1.44 -9.46
N TYR A 90 12.08 -1.34 -8.17
CA TYR A 90 11.62 -2.35 -7.21
C TYR A 90 10.10 -2.35 -6.97
N PHE A 91 9.42 -1.23 -7.21
CA PHE A 91 7.96 -1.18 -7.19
C PHE A 91 7.33 -1.98 -8.32
N SER A 92 8.07 -2.21 -9.42
CA SER A 92 7.56 -2.94 -10.57
C SER A 92 7.36 -4.43 -10.27
N ILE A 93 8.23 -5.08 -9.46
CA ILE A 93 8.06 -6.48 -9.06
C ILE A 93 6.82 -6.63 -8.16
N GLY A 94 6.68 -5.80 -7.13
CA GLY A 94 5.50 -5.82 -6.26
C GLY A 94 4.21 -5.64 -7.06
N ARG A 95 4.16 -4.65 -7.95
CA ARG A 95 3.01 -4.41 -8.83
C ARG A 95 2.74 -5.59 -9.77
N ALA A 96 3.79 -6.17 -10.35
CA ALA A 96 3.66 -7.33 -11.23
C ALA A 96 3.10 -8.56 -10.50
N VAL A 97 3.52 -8.81 -9.26
CA VAL A 97 2.97 -9.88 -8.41
C VAL A 97 1.51 -9.61 -8.08
N HIS A 98 1.15 -8.40 -7.69
CA HIS A 98 -0.24 -8.02 -7.44
C HIS A 98 -1.10 -8.23 -8.69
N THR A 99 -0.65 -7.72 -9.85
CA THR A 99 -1.40 -7.87 -11.10
C THR A 99 -1.56 -9.35 -11.48
N LEU A 100 -0.51 -10.17 -11.34
CA LEU A 100 -0.59 -11.59 -11.69
C LEU A 100 -1.50 -12.38 -10.74
N LEU A 101 -1.42 -12.14 -9.43
CA LEU A 101 -2.20 -12.89 -8.42
C LEU A 101 -3.65 -12.44 -8.32
N LEU A 102 -3.92 -11.18 -8.64
CA LEU A 102 -5.26 -10.59 -8.52
C LEU A 102 -5.98 -10.46 -9.87
N SER A 103 -5.25 -10.37 -11.00
CA SER A 103 -5.84 -10.22 -12.33
C SER A 103 -4.85 -10.61 -13.43
N GLU A 104 -4.94 -11.84 -13.96
CA GLU A 104 -4.08 -12.30 -15.05
C GLU A 104 -4.19 -11.47 -16.35
N GLU A 105 -5.39 -10.95 -16.66
CA GLU A 105 -5.62 -10.16 -17.87
C GLU A 105 -4.80 -8.87 -17.89
N GLY A 106 -4.66 -8.19 -16.75
CA GLY A 106 -3.89 -6.94 -16.61
C GLY A 106 -2.39 -7.13 -16.78
N PHE A 107 -1.83 -8.31 -16.46
CA PHE A 107 -0.37 -8.53 -16.48
C PHE A 107 0.22 -8.31 -17.88
N ARG A 108 -0.37 -8.88 -18.93
CA ARG A 108 0.13 -8.76 -20.31
C ARG A 108 -0.04 -7.35 -20.89
N ASP A 109 -0.99 -6.61 -20.35
CA ASP A 109 -1.25 -5.23 -20.78
C ASP A 109 -0.24 -4.25 -20.17
N GLU A 110 0.22 -4.50 -18.96
CA GLU A 110 1.11 -3.60 -18.23
C GLU A 110 2.60 -3.99 -18.32
N PHE A 111 2.92 -5.27 -18.44
CA PHE A 111 4.29 -5.78 -18.33
C PHE A 111 4.78 -6.43 -19.61
N VAL A 112 6.09 -6.28 -19.86
CA VAL A 112 6.81 -6.93 -20.94
C VAL A 112 8.15 -7.47 -20.42
N ILE A 113 8.54 -8.63 -20.90
CA ILE A 113 9.81 -9.29 -20.49
C ILE A 113 10.91 -8.90 -21.46
N ARG A 114 12.08 -8.52 -20.96
CA ARG A 114 13.26 -8.30 -21.78
C ARG A 114 13.55 -9.54 -22.62
N PRO A 115 13.66 -9.41 -23.96
CA PRO A 115 14.02 -10.52 -24.84
C PRO A 115 15.36 -11.14 -24.47
N THR A 116 15.48 -12.45 -24.65
CA THR A 116 16.69 -13.22 -24.29
C THR A 116 17.93 -12.88 -25.14
N GLU A 117 17.73 -12.32 -26.33
CA GLU A 117 18.81 -11.80 -27.16
C GLU A 117 19.54 -10.59 -26.54
N PHE A 118 18.91 -9.90 -25.60
CA PHE A 118 19.51 -8.81 -24.84
C PHE A 118 19.95 -9.32 -23.46
N ASN A 119 21.21 -9.71 -23.33
CA ASN A 119 21.74 -10.19 -22.04
C ASN A 119 21.71 -9.09 -20.94
N ASP A 120 21.91 -7.84 -21.35
CA ASP A 120 21.90 -6.66 -20.46
C ASP A 120 21.43 -5.40 -21.21
N TRP A 121 21.51 -4.24 -20.54
CA TRP A 121 21.12 -2.95 -21.10
C TRP A 121 22.29 -2.14 -21.70
N ARG A 122 23.45 -2.77 -22.02
CA ARG A 122 24.64 -2.04 -22.52
C ARG A 122 24.55 -1.70 -23.98
N SER A 123 23.97 -2.56 -24.81
CA SER A 123 23.85 -2.32 -26.23
C SER A 123 22.83 -1.22 -26.58
N ASN A 124 23.10 -0.46 -27.63
CA ASN A 124 22.16 0.56 -28.13
C ASN A 124 20.82 -0.06 -28.55
N ALA A 125 20.84 -1.26 -29.11
CA ALA A 125 19.64 -1.99 -29.51
C ALA A 125 18.77 -2.34 -28.30
N ALA A 126 19.37 -2.85 -27.20
CA ALA A 126 18.65 -3.16 -25.95
C ALA A 126 18.04 -1.89 -25.32
N LYS A 127 18.79 -0.78 -25.30
CA LYS A 127 18.30 0.51 -24.79
C LYS A 127 17.13 1.03 -25.63
N ALA A 128 17.26 1.03 -26.95
CA ALA A 128 16.21 1.49 -27.87
C ALA A 128 14.94 0.65 -27.73
N TRP A 129 15.07 -0.67 -27.59
CA TRP A 129 13.94 -1.56 -27.36
C TRP A 129 13.23 -1.22 -26.03
N ARG A 130 14.00 -1.09 -24.93
CA ARG A 130 13.47 -0.74 -23.60
C ARG A 130 12.71 0.59 -23.65
N ASP A 131 13.33 1.61 -24.25
CA ASP A 131 12.76 2.95 -24.32
C ASP A 131 11.48 2.97 -25.17
N THR A 132 11.40 2.13 -26.22
CA THR A 132 10.18 1.90 -26.99
C THR A 132 9.06 1.32 -26.13
N GLN A 133 9.36 0.30 -25.30
CA GLN A 133 8.36 -0.31 -24.42
C GLN A 133 7.88 0.68 -23.35
N ILE A 134 8.79 1.45 -22.75
CA ILE A 134 8.44 2.50 -21.76
C ILE A 134 7.57 3.57 -22.42
N ALA A 135 7.91 4.03 -23.64
CA ALA A 135 7.10 4.98 -24.38
C ALA A 135 5.70 4.45 -24.72
N ALA A 136 5.55 3.13 -24.86
CA ALA A 136 4.27 2.46 -25.03
C ALA A 136 3.51 2.24 -23.69
N GLY A 137 4.00 2.79 -22.58
CA GLY A 137 3.39 2.66 -21.26
C GLY A 137 3.59 1.31 -20.58
N LYS A 138 4.53 0.47 -21.09
CA LYS A 138 4.83 -0.85 -20.51
C LYS A 138 5.89 -0.74 -19.43
N THR A 139 5.77 -1.58 -18.42
CA THR A 139 6.86 -1.83 -17.45
C THR A 139 7.70 -3.00 -17.93
N VAL A 140 9.00 -2.78 -18.03
CA VAL A 140 9.93 -3.81 -18.51
C VAL A 140 10.46 -4.59 -17.31
N LEU A 141 10.29 -5.91 -17.33
CA LEU A 141 10.82 -6.88 -16.37
C LEU A 141 12.01 -7.62 -16.98
N VAL A 142 12.98 -8.02 -16.16
CA VAL A 142 14.03 -8.93 -16.58
C VAL A 142 13.63 -10.39 -16.35
N PRO A 143 14.29 -11.37 -17.02
CA PRO A 143 13.95 -12.80 -16.86
C PRO A 143 13.97 -13.28 -15.40
N ASP A 144 14.89 -12.78 -14.57
CA ASP A 144 14.98 -13.13 -13.15
C ASP A 144 13.77 -12.63 -12.36
N ASP A 145 13.22 -11.45 -12.73
CA ASP A 145 11.98 -10.95 -12.13
C ASP A 145 10.81 -11.87 -12.44
N LEU A 146 10.70 -12.30 -13.71
CA LEU A 146 9.65 -13.24 -14.10
C LEU A 146 9.74 -14.56 -13.33
N MET A 147 10.95 -15.11 -13.16
CA MET A 147 11.17 -16.33 -12.37
C MET A 147 10.70 -16.13 -10.91
N ASN A 148 11.04 -15.00 -10.31
CA ASN A 148 10.62 -14.70 -8.94
C ASN A 148 9.10 -14.50 -8.85
N ILE A 149 8.49 -13.79 -9.80
CA ILE A 149 7.03 -13.58 -9.86
C ILE A 149 6.29 -14.92 -10.00
N GLN A 150 6.76 -15.80 -10.88
CA GLN A 150 6.21 -17.15 -11.05
C GLN A 150 6.36 -17.99 -9.79
N GLY A 151 7.55 -17.97 -9.16
CA GLY A 151 7.78 -18.70 -7.91
C GLY A 151 6.92 -18.23 -6.75
N MET A 152 6.68 -16.92 -6.63
CA MET A 152 5.74 -16.37 -5.67
C MET A 152 4.30 -16.82 -5.98
N ALA A 153 3.88 -16.80 -7.24
CA ALA A 153 2.54 -17.23 -7.64
C ALA A 153 2.30 -18.72 -7.35
N GLU A 154 3.26 -19.57 -7.67
CA GLU A 154 3.23 -21.02 -7.38
C GLU A 154 3.19 -21.27 -5.86
N ARG A 155 3.95 -20.50 -5.08
CA ARG A 155 3.96 -20.61 -3.62
C ARG A 155 2.62 -20.24 -3.01
N VAL A 156 2.00 -19.15 -3.47
CA VAL A 156 0.65 -18.73 -3.05
C VAL A 156 -0.38 -19.79 -3.44
N ALA A 157 -0.35 -20.28 -4.68
CA ALA A 157 -1.30 -21.28 -5.17
C ALA A 157 -1.17 -22.63 -4.43
N SER A 158 0.00 -22.95 -3.87
CA SER A 158 0.24 -24.18 -3.11
C SER A 158 -0.34 -24.15 -1.69
N ASP A 159 -0.71 -22.96 -1.17
CA ASP A 159 -1.37 -22.81 0.13
C ASP A 159 -2.84 -22.38 -0.07
N PRO A 160 -3.80 -23.32 0.13
CA PRO A 160 -5.23 -22.99 -0.05
C PRO A 160 -5.70 -21.83 0.82
N THR A 161 -5.17 -21.69 2.03
CA THR A 161 -5.52 -20.58 2.94
C THR A 161 -5.08 -19.24 2.36
N PHE A 162 -3.85 -19.17 1.87
CA PHE A 162 -3.34 -17.94 1.26
C PHE A 162 -4.13 -17.60 -0.01
N ALA A 163 -4.36 -18.59 -0.87
CA ALA A 163 -5.11 -18.40 -2.11
C ALA A 163 -6.56 -17.93 -1.85
N GLU A 164 -7.23 -18.51 -0.85
CA GLU A 164 -8.61 -18.14 -0.49
C GLU A 164 -8.70 -16.69 0.03
N LEU A 165 -7.70 -16.24 0.79
CA LEU A 165 -7.63 -14.88 1.31
C LEU A 165 -7.41 -13.81 0.22
N LEU A 166 -6.94 -14.20 -0.97
CA LEU A 166 -6.83 -13.33 -2.14
C LEU A 166 -8.04 -13.36 -3.07
N GLN A 167 -9.10 -14.08 -2.71
CA GLN A 167 -10.33 -14.15 -3.50
C GLN A 167 -11.36 -13.10 -3.04
N GLY A 168 -12.52 -13.09 -3.72
CA GLY A 168 -13.63 -12.22 -3.38
C GLY A 168 -13.72 -10.97 -4.26
N ARG A 169 -13.90 -9.82 -3.65
CA ARG A 169 -14.00 -8.54 -4.37
C ARG A 169 -12.61 -7.93 -4.51
N ILE A 170 -11.99 -8.14 -5.67
CA ILE A 170 -10.60 -7.76 -5.93
C ILE A 170 -10.50 -6.30 -6.36
N GLU A 171 -9.52 -5.56 -5.80
CA GLU A 171 -9.15 -4.18 -6.15
C GLU A 171 -10.33 -3.21 -6.23
N ARG A 172 -11.25 -3.30 -5.29
CA ARG A 172 -12.37 -2.36 -5.23
C ARG A 172 -11.92 -1.00 -4.74
N SER A 173 -12.22 0.03 -5.52
CA SER A 173 -12.01 1.42 -5.08
C SER A 173 -13.16 1.85 -4.19
N VAL A 174 -12.88 1.96 -2.92
CA VAL A 174 -13.79 2.47 -1.88
C VAL A 174 -13.58 3.97 -1.81
N ILE A 175 -14.56 4.76 -2.21
CA ILE A 175 -14.46 6.22 -2.34
C ILE A 175 -15.65 6.86 -1.61
N TRP A 176 -15.35 7.77 -0.67
CA TRP A 176 -16.38 8.44 0.12
C TRP A 176 -15.90 9.82 0.56
N GLN A 177 -16.80 10.62 1.05
CA GLN A 177 -16.49 11.95 1.58
C GLN A 177 -16.48 11.91 3.11
N ASP A 178 -15.46 12.51 3.71
CA ASP A 178 -15.38 12.70 5.16
C ASP A 178 -16.38 13.76 5.61
N GLU A 179 -17.30 13.37 6.48
CA GLU A 179 -18.40 14.25 6.92
C GLU A 179 -17.92 15.51 7.64
N LYS A 180 -16.79 15.43 8.36
CA LYS A 180 -16.24 16.56 9.13
C LYS A 180 -15.56 17.60 8.25
N THR A 181 -14.78 17.17 7.26
CA THR A 181 -13.90 18.06 6.48
C THR A 181 -14.35 18.27 5.04
N GLY A 182 -15.24 17.43 4.54
CA GLY A 182 -15.62 17.43 3.12
C GLY A 182 -14.56 16.85 2.17
N VAL A 183 -13.43 16.38 2.68
CA VAL A 183 -12.36 15.75 1.90
C VAL A 183 -12.84 14.40 1.36
N TRP A 184 -12.55 14.13 0.09
CA TRP A 184 -12.78 12.81 -0.49
C TRP A 184 -11.67 11.84 -0.09
N LEU A 185 -12.05 10.72 0.50
CA LEU A 185 -11.15 9.68 0.94
C LEU A 185 -11.22 8.50 -0.02
N LYS A 186 -10.06 7.91 -0.31
CA LYS A 186 -9.92 6.81 -1.27
C LYS A 186 -9.14 5.66 -0.65
N SER A 187 -9.68 4.46 -0.72
CA SER A 187 -9.00 3.23 -0.36
C SER A 187 -9.20 2.17 -1.43
N ARG A 188 -8.22 1.29 -1.61
CA ARG A 188 -8.30 0.16 -2.52
C ARG A 188 -7.61 -1.03 -1.85
N PRO A 189 -8.33 -1.82 -1.04
CA PRO A 189 -7.82 -3.09 -0.55
C PRO A 189 -7.65 -4.06 -1.71
N ASP A 190 -6.64 -4.91 -1.63
CA ASP A 190 -6.37 -5.92 -2.65
C ASP A 190 -7.52 -6.91 -2.76
N SER A 191 -8.03 -7.37 -1.63
CA SER A 191 -9.18 -8.27 -1.60
C SER A 191 -10.13 -7.97 -0.43
N ILE A 192 -11.42 -8.17 -0.69
CA ILE A 192 -12.48 -8.23 0.31
C ILE A 192 -13.10 -9.62 0.18
N PRO A 193 -12.54 -10.66 0.86
CA PRO A 193 -12.97 -12.05 0.72
C PRO A 193 -14.42 -12.28 1.13
N ALA A 194 -14.87 -11.57 2.14
CA ALA A 194 -16.24 -11.60 2.65
C ALA A 194 -16.64 -10.24 3.24
N ASP A 195 -17.93 -10.03 3.50
CA ASP A 195 -18.39 -8.86 4.22
C ASP A 195 -17.80 -8.82 5.63
N GLY A 196 -17.20 -7.67 5.97
CA GLY A 196 -16.52 -7.49 7.25
C GLY A 196 -15.09 -8.02 7.30
N PHE A 197 -14.54 -8.46 6.18
CA PHE A 197 -13.17 -8.98 6.08
C PHE A 197 -12.37 -8.27 4.99
N ILE A 198 -11.12 -7.88 5.29
CA ILE A 198 -10.16 -7.29 4.36
C ILE A 198 -8.86 -8.08 4.40
N SER A 199 -8.30 -8.39 3.24
CA SER A 199 -6.94 -8.89 3.11
C SER A 199 -6.15 -8.04 2.12
N ASP A 200 -4.83 -7.97 2.34
CA ASP A 200 -3.96 -7.13 1.53
C ASP A 200 -2.58 -7.80 1.37
N LEU A 201 -2.11 -7.93 0.14
CA LEU A 201 -0.86 -8.60 -0.22
C LEU A 201 0.32 -7.65 -0.09
N LYS A 202 1.42 -8.13 0.49
CA LYS A 202 2.65 -7.37 0.65
C LYS A 202 3.85 -8.18 0.19
N THR A 203 4.54 -7.70 -0.81
CA THR A 203 5.88 -8.21 -1.13
C THR A 203 6.90 -7.64 -0.14
N THR A 204 7.84 -8.46 0.30
CA THR A 204 8.84 -8.08 1.31
C THR A 204 10.18 -8.77 1.04
N THR A 205 11.22 -8.31 1.73
CA THR A 205 12.52 -9.00 1.80
C THR A 205 12.65 -9.90 3.04
N ASP A 206 11.74 -9.76 4.01
CA ASP A 206 11.72 -10.52 5.27
C ASP A 206 10.27 -10.72 5.71
N ALA A 207 9.78 -11.95 5.56
CA ALA A 207 8.45 -12.38 5.97
C ALA A 207 8.44 -13.01 7.38
N SER A 208 9.52 -12.89 8.16
CA SER A 208 9.51 -13.28 9.58
C SER A 208 8.53 -12.44 10.39
N ASP A 209 8.17 -12.91 11.58
CA ASP A 209 7.26 -12.17 12.47
C ASP A 209 7.76 -10.75 12.77
N ILE A 210 9.06 -10.61 13.00
CA ILE A 210 9.71 -9.32 13.28
C ILE A 210 9.73 -8.45 12.01
N GLY A 211 10.05 -9.04 10.85
CA GLY A 211 10.04 -8.36 9.55
C GLY A 211 8.66 -7.83 9.20
N CYS A 212 7.63 -8.67 9.35
CA CYS A 212 6.23 -8.29 9.12
C CYS A 212 5.79 -7.16 10.05
N GLN A 213 6.09 -7.25 11.36
CA GLN A 213 5.75 -6.21 12.32
C GLN A 213 6.43 -4.88 12.00
N ARG A 214 7.74 -4.92 11.73
CA ARG A 214 8.52 -3.73 11.35
C ARG A 214 7.97 -3.08 10.09
N SER A 215 7.73 -3.86 9.05
CA SER A 215 7.17 -3.38 7.78
C SER A 215 5.77 -2.78 7.97
N THR A 216 4.92 -3.42 8.77
CA THR A 216 3.56 -2.93 9.04
C THR A 216 3.57 -1.53 9.66
N ILE A 217 4.48 -1.28 10.59
CA ILE A 217 4.62 0.03 11.25
C ILE A 217 5.31 1.03 10.32
N SER A 218 6.46 0.66 9.76
CA SER A 218 7.30 1.58 8.96
C SER A 218 6.61 2.05 7.68
N TYR A 219 5.88 1.15 7.01
CA TYR A 219 5.14 1.47 5.79
C TYR A 219 3.68 1.86 6.05
N GLY A 220 3.21 1.84 7.30
CA GLY A 220 1.85 2.23 7.67
C GLY A 220 0.77 1.32 7.11
N TYR A 221 1.01 0.01 6.98
CA TYR A 221 0.01 -0.94 6.45
C TYR A 221 -1.23 -1.02 7.34
N HIS A 222 -1.07 -0.88 8.66
CA HIS A 222 -2.18 -0.75 9.59
C HIS A 222 -3.08 0.47 9.29
N MET A 223 -2.51 1.59 8.85
CA MET A 223 -3.27 2.76 8.41
C MET A 223 -4.00 2.51 7.08
N GLN A 224 -3.37 1.77 6.16
CA GLN A 224 -4.01 1.38 4.89
C GLN A 224 -5.25 0.54 5.14
N LEU A 225 -5.15 -0.50 5.98
CA LEU A 225 -6.29 -1.33 6.38
C LEU A 225 -7.34 -0.50 7.14
N ALA A 226 -6.92 0.34 8.09
CA ALA A 226 -7.81 1.22 8.84
C ALA A 226 -8.63 2.15 7.93
N LEU A 227 -8.01 2.72 6.88
CA LEU A 227 -8.72 3.56 5.92
C LEU A 227 -9.75 2.75 5.12
N ALA A 228 -9.41 1.52 4.71
CA ALA A 228 -10.35 0.63 4.05
C ALA A 228 -11.54 0.28 4.96
N CYS A 229 -11.29 0.01 6.25
CA CYS A 229 -12.36 -0.20 7.25
C CYS A 229 -13.28 1.02 7.34
N MET A 230 -12.71 2.22 7.54
CA MET A 230 -13.49 3.45 7.63
C MET A 230 -14.40 3.65 6.41
N GLY A 231 -13.89 3.41 5.20
CA GLY A 231 -14.66 3.56 3.97
C GLY A 231 -15.75 2.52 3.81
N LEU A 232 -15.44 1.25 4.05
CA LEU A 232 -16.42 0.17 3.98
C LEU A 232 -17.52 0.34 5.02
N GLU A 233 -17.17 0.68 6.27
CA GLU A 233 -18.14 0.93 7.34
C GLU A 233 -19.02 2.16 7.04
N ALA A 234 -18.43 3.23 6.50
CA ALA A 234 -19.18 4.42 6.09
C ALA A 234 -20.23 4.12 5.02
N LEU A 235 -19.88 3.28 4.03
CA LEU A 235 -20.73 2.96 2.88
C LEU A 235 -21.73 1.83 3.16
N THR A 236 -21.32 0.80 3.89
CA THR A 236 -22.14 -0.41 4.09
C THR A 236 -22.91 -0.41 5.42
N LYS A 237 -22.52 0.47 6.35
CA LYS A 237 -23.02 0.50 7.74
C LYS A 237 -22.78 -0.81 8.50
N ARG A 238 -21.84 -1.62 8.02
CA ARG A 238 -21.44 -2.90 8.65
C ARG A 238 -19.99 -2.79 9.11
N ARG A 239 -19.67 -3.31 10.28
CA ARG A 239 -18.32 -3.33 10.82
C ARG A 239 -17.41 -4.27 10.02
N VAL A 240 -16.16 -3.83 9.85
CA VAL A 240 -15.07 -4.67 9.37
C VAL A 240 -14.33 -5.19 10.61
N THR A 241 -14.38 -6.49 10.84
CA THR A 241 -13.87 -7.13 12.06
C THR A 241 -12.59 -7.92 11.83
N ASP A 242 -12.37 -8.34 10.60
CA ASP A 242 -11.26 -9.24 10.27
C ASP A 242 -10.31 -8.56 9.25
N HIS A 243 -9.03 -8.50 9.60
CA HIS A 243 -8.00 -7.81 8.83
C HIS A 243 -6.76 -8.70 8.75
N VAL A 244 -6.28 -8.97 7.55
CA VAL A 244 -5.12 -9.82 7.33
C VAL A 244 -4.14 -9.16 6.37
N LEU A 245 -2.86 -9.18 6.70
CA LEU A 245 -1.77 -8.90 5.78
C LEU A 245 -1.14 -10.23 5.33
N LEU A 246 -0.94 -10.34 4.03
CA LEU A 246 -0.35 -11.51 3.38
C LEU A 246 1.04 -11.11 2.90
N PHE A 247 2.08 -11.57 3.60
CA PHE A 247 3.46 -11.26 3.25
C PHE A 247 4.07 -12.37 2.42
N ILE A 248 4.80 -12.02 1.34
CA ILE A 248 5.59 -12.95 0.55
C ILE A 248 6.94 -12.35 0.17
N GLU A 249 8.00 -13.11 0.36
CA GLU A 249 9.35 -12.70 -0.02
C GLU A 249 9.55 -12.70 -1.53
N THR A 250 10.22 -11.65 -2.04
CA THR A 250 10.46 -11.47 -3.48
C THR A 250 11.56 -12.35 -4.04
N LYS A 251 12.30 -13.06 -3.18
CA LYS A 251 13.41 -13.95 -3.57
C LYS A 251 13.20 -15.37 -3.08
N ARG A 252 13.77 -16.31 -3.79
CA ARG A 252 13.77 -17.73 -3.43
C ARG A 252 14.30 -17.92 -2.00
N PRO A 253 13.65 -18.75 -1.15
CA PRO A 253 12.59 -19.72 -1.47
C PRO A 253 11.16 -19.18 -1.45
N TRP A 254 10.94 -17.86 -1.55
CA TRP A 254 9.64 -17.17 -1.53
C TRP A 254 8.84 -17.52 -0.27
N ALA A 255 9.51 -17.37 0.87
CA ALA A 255 8.87 -17.58 2.17
C ALA A 255 7.70 -16.59 2.34
N TYR A 256 6.65 -17.04 3.00
CA TYR A 256 5.45 -16.21 3.21
C TYR A 256 4.95 -16.30 4.63
N ASN A 257 4.12 -15.36 5.00
CA ASN A 257 3.47 -15.31 6.30
C ASN A 257 2.09 -14.68 6.21
N ILE A 258 1.11 -15.26 6.91
CA ILE A 258 -0.26 -14.76 7.01
C ILE A 258 -0.39 -14.10 8.39
N LYS A 259 -0.66 -12.79 8.43
CA LYS A 259 -0.68 -11.99 9.65
C LYS A 259 -2.06 -11.37 9.89
N PRO A 260 -2.90 -11.98 10.75
CA PRO A 260 -4.03 -11.27 11.31
C PRO A 260 -3.55 -10.02 12.07
N ILE A 261 -4.27 -8.92 11.89
CA ILE A 261 -3.92 -7.64 12.51
C ILE A 261 -4.81 -7.41 13.73
N ASP A 262 -4.15 -7.09 14.84
CA ASP A 262 -4.80 -6.77 16.10
C ASP A 262 -5.77 -5.58 15.93
N PRO A 263 -7.03 -5.69 16.41
CA PRO A 263 -7.99 -4.58 16.39
C PRO A 263 -7.46 -3.28 17.01
N GLN A 264 -6.60 -3.36 18.02
CA GLN A 264 -5.96 -2.20 18.61
C GLN A 264 -5.05 -1.48 17.60
N MET A 265 -4.34 -2.21 16.74
CA MET A 265 -3.51 -1.63 15.67
C MET A 265 -4.37 -0.88 14.64
N ILE A 266 -5.53 -1.43 14.28
CA ILE A 266 -6.49 -0.78 13.39
C ILE A 266 -7.04 0.50 14.03
N TYR A 267 -7.41 0.45 15.30
CA TYR A 267 -7.87 1.62 16.07
C TYR A 267 -6.81 2.74 16.10
N LEU A 268 -5.55 2.40 16.37
CA LEU A 268 -4.45 3.36 16.31
C LEU A 268 -4.27 3.95 14.91
N GLY A 269 -4.39 3.13 13.86
CA GLY A 269 -4.39 3.58 12.48
C GLY A 269 -5.53 4.57 12.18
N MET A 270 -6.74 4.30 12.65
CA MET A 270 -7.88 5.24 12.50
C MET A 270 -7.62 6.58 13.18
N ARG A 271 -7.02 6.58 14.38
CA ARG A 271 -6.63 7.82 15.06
C ARG A 271 -5.59 8.62 14.31
N GLN A 272 -4.56 7.95 13.78
CA GLN A 272 -3.54 8.58 12.95
C GLN A 272 -4.15 9.18 11.68
N LEU A 273 -5.02 8.43 11.01
CA LEU A 273 -5.72 8.89 9.82
C LEU A 273 -6.60 10.10 10.11
N ARG A 274 -7.32 10.11 11.24
CA ARG A 274 -8.15 11.27 11.61
C ARG A 274 -7.32 12.55 11.73
N ALA A 275 -6.18 12.47 12.42
CA ALA A 275 -5.27 13.61 12.54
C ALA A 275 -4.71 14.03 11.16
N ALA A 276 -4.33 13.07 10.31
CA ALA A 276 -3.82 13.37 8.98
C ALA A 276 -4.87 13.99 8.05
N ILE A 277 -6.14 13.57 8.14
CA ILE A 277 -7.24 14.14 7.37
C ILE A 277 -7.49 15.61 7.79
N ASP A 278 -7.46 15.89 9.09
CA ASP A 278 -7.61 17.26 9.60
C ASP A 278 -6.45 18.14 9.09
N VAL A 279 -5.21 17.68 9.18
CA VAL A 279 -4.03 18.37 8.61
C VAL A 279 -4.18 18.63 7.11
N PHE A 280 -4.62 17.62 6.36
CA PHE A 280 -4.82 17.76 4.90
C PHE A 280 -5.86 18.86 4.60
N ALA A 281 -6.98 18.83 5.30
CA ALA A 281 -8.05 19.81 5.11
C ALA A 281 -7.58 21.23 5.44
N ASP A 282 -6.82 21.41 6.52
CA ASP A 282 -6.27 22.69 6.94
C ASP A 282 -5.22 23.21 5.95
N CYS A 283 -4.29 22.35 5.50
CA CYS A 283 -3.30 22.70 4.49
C CYS A 283 -3.97 23.08 3.16
N PHE A 284 -4.94 22.30 2.71
CA PHE A 284 -5.68 22.59 1.49
C PHE A 284 -6.43 23.91 1.56
N LYS A 285 -7.12 24.17 2.66
CA LYS A 285 -7.90 25.40 2.88
C LYS A 285 -7.02 26.64 2.98
N SER A 286 -5.89 26.54 3.69
CA SER A 286 -4.97 27.66 3.90
C SER A 286 -4.00 27.90 2.74
N GLY A 287 -3.78 26.90 1.89
CA GLY A 287 -2.71 26.89 0.89
C GLY A 287 -1.30 26.74 1.49
N ASN A 288 -1.19 26.58 2.81
CA ASN A 288 0.09 26.46 3.51
C ASN A 288 0.41 24.98 3.78
N TRP A 289 1.53 24.50 3.23
CA TRP A 289 2.03 23.15 3.36
C TRP A 289 3.37 23.16 4.10
N PRO A 290 3.37 23.12 5.44
CA PRO A 290 4.58 23.24 6.23
C PRO A 290 5.51 22.03 6.07
N THR A 291 6.75 22.19 6.50
CA THR A 291 7.75 21.13 6.61
C THR A 291 7.38 20.17 7.76
N TYR A 292 8.36 19.61 8.46
CA TYR A 292 8.09 18.70 9.58
C TYR A 292 7.41 19.39 10.76
N TYR A 293 6.61 18.61 11.50
CA TYR A 293 6.10 19.03 12.80
C TYR A 293 7.24 19.11 13.83
N GLY A 294 7.07 19.99 14.83
CA GLY A 294 8.04 20.10 15.92
C GLY A 294 9.35 20.80 15.56
N SER A 295 9.33 21.67 14.53
CA SER A 295 10.46 22.58 14.28
C SER A 295 10.80 23.37 15.54
N GLY A 296 12.10 23.38 15.95
CA GLY A 296 12.57 24.02 17.16
C GLY A 296 12.69 23.11 18.38
N ILE A 297 12.38 21.81 18.26
CA ILE A 297 12.67 20.84 19.32
C ILE A 297 14.17 20.55 19.32
N THR A 298 14.79 20.69 20.50
CA THR A 298 16.20 20.35 20.70
C THR A 298 16.40 18.84 20.51
N LEU A 299 17.39 18.44 19.74
CA LEU A 299 17.80 17.04 19.66
C LEU A 299 18.40 16.62 21.01
N SER A 300 17.85 15.58 21.58
CA SER A 300 18.37 14.94 22.79
C SER A 300 18.85 13.53 22.48
N SER A 301 19.72 13.02 23.31
CA SER A 301 20.20 11.64 23.22
C SER A 301 19.05 10.67 23.45
N PRO A 302 18.80 9.68 22.56
CA PRO A 302 17.81 8.66 22.83
C PRO A 302 18.37 7.61 23.80
N ASP A 303 17.49 7.04 24.63
CA ASP A 303 17.84 6.05 25.68
C ASP A 303 18.70 4.88 25.18
N TRP A 304 18.51 4.43 23.96
CA TRP A 304 19.31 3.33 23.40
C TRP A 304 20.75 3.73 23.14
N PHE A 305 21.00 4.99 22.79
CA PHE A 305 22.34 5.53 22.54
C PHE A 305 23.08 5.72 23.85
N ASP A 306 22.43 6.27 24.88
CA ASP A 306 23.00 6.41 26.21
C ASP A 306 23.43 5.05 26.78
N LYS A 307 22.54 4.03 26.65
CA LYS A 307 22.87 2.65 27.07
C LYS A 307 23.96 2.00 26.24
N GLN A 308 24.16 2.40 24.99
CA GLN A 308 25.26 1.92 24.18
C GLN A 308 26.61 2.47 24.71
N ILE A 309 26.66 3.77 24.96
CA ILE A 309 27.86 4.43 25.51
C ILE A 309 28.22 3.92 26.91
N GLU A 310 27.23 3.69 27.77
CA GLU A 310 27.46 3.11 29.11
C GLU A 310 28.04 1.69 29.06
N ARG A 311 27.87 0.94 27.98
CA ARG A 311 28.39 -0.42 27.77
C ARG A 311 29.78 -0.45 27.14
N GLU A 312 30.24 0.64 26.54
CA GLU A 312 31.61 0.72 26.03
C GLU A 312 32.61 0.83 27.20
N PRO A 313 33.69 0.05 27.18
CA PRO A 313 34.72 0.17 28.22
C PRO A 313 35.27 1.59 28.21
N SER A 314 35.34 2.21 29.38
CA SER A 314 35.94 3.53 29.56
C SER A 314 37.30 3.58 28.87
N ILE A 315 37.50 4.56 28.01
CA ILE A 315 38.79 4.81 27.35
C ILE A 315 39.82 4.99 28.48
N PRO A 316 40.94 4.21 28.53
CA PRO A 316 41.96 4.39 29.52
C PRO A 316 42.48 5.84 29.48
N GLN A 317 42.52 6.50 30.64
CA GLN A 317 43.03 7.88 30.78
C GLN A 317 44.56 8.02 30.58
N GLU A 318 45.22 7.02 30.00
CA GLU A 318 46.66 7.03 29.77
C GLU A 318 47.03 7.36 28.33
N ALA A 319 46.56 8.47 27.81
CA ALA A 319 47.09 9.07 26.57
C ALA A 319 46.73 10.55 26.51
N ALA A 320 47.14 11.33 27.51
CA ALA A 320 47.18 12.81 27.46
C ALA A 320 48.58 13.31 27.77
#